data_4723abcca9fae4adb3cb644a8fc7dea6
#
_entry.id   4723abcca9fae4adb3cb644a8fc7dea6
#
_cell.length_a   1.000
_cell.length_b   1.000
_cell.length_c   1.000
_cell.angle_alpha   90.00
_cell.angle_beta   90.00
_cell.angle_gamma   90.00
#
_symmetry.space_group_name_H-M   'P 1'
#
loop_
_entity.id
_entity.type
_entity.pdbx_description
1 polymer ?
#
loop_
_entity_poly.entity_id
_entity_poly.type
_entity_poly.pdbx_seq_one_letter_code
_entity_poly.pdbx_strand_id
1 'polypeptide(L)'
;MELNDMAQFNEPISSQLLAIDENLTQLVTDIDILSSVNPLNYAQERERFISNKYSQEPNFQYQKAPLDTHQSKRRLYELPLEHIEDAQLQKLYEDVIQSYADKLDQVNTIGTQEFLYNSLRYYGEPSAKDIANAHFILHLPTEEESKPEHDSRSIAHFMQSFADKNGYECEIQILDGMLANALVSGSRVKINSAAHITTDELEALAHHEMGVHLLTTLNGRQQPLKVLSLGCPANTNTQEGLA
;
A
#
# COMPACT_ATOMS: atom_id res chain seq x y z
N MET A 1 -38.91 -1.66 -3.92
CA MET A 1 -38.35 -0.69 -2.97
C MET A 1 -37.44 0.18 -3.80
N GLU A 2 -37.90 1.36 -4.15
CA GLU A 2 -37.30 2.22 -5.16
C GLU A 2 -35.99 2.83 -4.61
N LEU A 3 -34.93 2.73 -5.40
CA LEU A 3 -33.59 3.27 -5.13
C LEU A 3 -33.53 4.82 -5.23
N ASN A 4 -34.62 5.51 -4.99
CA ASN A 4 -34.76 6.95 -5.24
C ASN A 4 -34.69 7.83 -3.99
N ASP A 5 -34.29 7.31 -2.86
CA ASP A 5 -34.12 8.10 -1.61
C ASP A 5 -32.63 8.18 -1.16
N MET A 6 -31.71 8.31 -2.09
CA MET A 6 -30.41 8.87 -1.76
C MET A 6 -30.62 10.37 -1.55
N ALA A 7 -30.77 10.76 -0.29
CA ALA A 7 -30.75 12.15 0.12
C ALA A 7 -29.56 12.84 -0.56
N GLN A 8 -29.86 13.77 -1.46
CA GLN A 8 -28.88 14.67 -2.03
C GLN A 8 -28.28 15.47 -0.85
N PHE A 9 -27.08 15.13 -0.41
CA PHE A 9 -26.25 16.04 0.37
C PHE A 9 -25.90 17.21 -0.57
N ASN A 10 -26.78 18.17 -0.64
CA ASN A 10 -26.69 19.31 -1.55
C ASN A 10 -26.05 20.56 -0.89
N GLU A 11 -25.34 20.37 0.21
CA GLU A 11 -24.54 21.48 0.73
C GLU A 11 -23.18 21.50 0.01
N PRO A 12 -22.82 22.61 -0.62
CA PRO A 12 -21.54 22.69 -1.30
C PRO A 12 -20.40 22.53 -0.28
N ILE A 13 -19.43 21.68 -0.61
CA ILE A 13 -18.22 21.50 0.19
C ILE A 13 -17.56 22.86 0.39
N SER A 14 -17.25 23.22 1.63
CA SER A 14 -16.68 24.52 1.93
C SER A 14 -15.31 24.71 1.28
N SER A 15 -15.00 25.94 0.85
CA SER A 15 -13.70 26.26 0.26
C SER A 15 -12.54 26.03 1.23
N GLN A 16 -12.78 26.15 2.53
CA GLN A 16 -11.80 25.88 3.57
C GLN A 16 -11.48 24.39 3.65
N LEU A 17 -12.50 23.51 3.61
CA LEU A 17 -12.30 22.06 3.59
C LEU A 17 -11.54 21.63 2.33
N LEU A 18 -11.89 22.16 1.17
CA LEU A 18 -11.17 21.86 -0.09
C LEU A 18 -9.69 22.30 -0.02
N ALA A 19 -9.40 23.44 0.61
CA ALA A 19 -8.03 23.90 0.80
C ALA A 19 -7.23 23.01 1.76
N ILE A 20 -7.84 22.53 2.84
CA ILE A 20 -7.22 21.59 3.78
C ILE A 20 -6.95 20.24 3.05
N ASP A 21 -7.91 19.73 2.32
CA ASP A 21 -7.82 18.48 1.55
C ASP A 21 -6.69 18.53 0.52
N GLU A 22 -6.60 19.63 -0.24
CA GLU A 22 -5.53 19.85 -1.20
C GLU A 22 -4.15 19.90 -0.52
N ASN A 23 -4.04 20.67 0.58
CA ASN A 23 -2.78 20.79 1.33
C ASN A 23 -2.35 19.44 1.93
N LEU A 24 -3.26 18.67 2.53
CA LEU A 24 -2.96 17.34 3.04
C LEU A 24 -2.44 16.44 1.91
N THR A 25 -3.15 16.41 0.78
CA THR A 25 -2.76 15.58 -0.37
C THR A 25 -1.36 15.93 -0.88
N GLN A 26 -1.03 17.22 -1.00
CA GLN A 26 0.31 17.66 -1.39
C GLN A 26 1.39 17.25 -0.40
N LEU A 27 1.10 17.33 0.91
CA LEU A 27 2.04 16.98 1.96
C LEU A 27 2.40 15.48 1.97
N VAL A 28 1.46 14.61 1.58
CA VAL A 28 1.64 13.15 1.66
C VAL A 28 2.03 12.48 0.34
N THR A 29 1.96 13.20 -0.78
CA THR A 29 2.21 12.64 -2.12
C THR A 29 3.60 12.00 -2.25
N ASP A 30 4.62 12.56 -1.60
CA ASP A 30 6.01 12.09 -1.69
C ASP A 30 6.40 11.09 -0.58
N ILE A 31 5.44 10.70 0.27
CA ILE A 31 5.70 9.75 1.37
C ILE A 31 5.54 8.33 0.84
N ASP A 32 6.61 7.78 0.26
CA ASP A 32 6.69 6.40 -0.23
C ASP A 32 7.60 5.56 0.68
N ILE A 33 7.00 4.61 1.42
CA ILE A 33 7.75 3.65 2.24
C ILE A 33 8.25 2.46 1.40
N LEU A 34 7.50 2.06 0.37
CA LEU A 34 7.76 0.82 -0.36
C LEU A 34 9.11 0.82 -1.08
N SER A 35 9.54 1.96 -1.61
CA SER A 35 10.87 2.09 -2.20
C SER A 35 11.99 2.04 -1.17
N SER A 36 11.73 2.50 0.05
CA SER A 36 12.73 2.60 1.12
C SER A 36 12.92 1.31 1.91
N VAL A 37 11.92 0.42 1.95
CA VAL A 37 12.02 -0.87 2.67
C VAL A 37 12.70 -1.97 1.85
N ASN A 38 12.97 -1.75 0.57
CA ASN A 38 13.69 -2.71 -0.26
C ASN A 38 15.20 -2.66 0.07
N PRO A 39 15.82 -3.76 0.55
CA PRO A 39 17.24 -3.78 0.84
C PRO A 39 18.09 -3.66 -0.43
N LEU A 40 19.11 -2.81 -0.41
CA LEU A 40 20.05 -2.62 -1.52
C LEU A 40 20.83 -3.88 -1.85
N ASN A 41 21.10 -4.74 -0.87
CA ASN A 41 21.89 -5.95 -0.95
C ASN A 41 21.07 -7.24 -0.83
N TYR A 42 19.77 -7.20 -1.15
CA TYR A 42 18.86 -8.34 -0.98
C TYR A 42 19.37 -9.63 -1.64
N ALA A 43 19.76 -9.58 -2.91
CA ALA A 43 20.19 -10.76 -3.65
C ALA A 43 21.46 -11.41 -3.02
N GLN A 44 22.42 -10.58 -2.62
CA GLN A 44 23.66 -11.02 -1.97
C GLN A 44 23.37 -11.66 -0.60
N GLU A 45 22.54 -11.03 0.21
CA GLU A 45 22.20 -11.53 1.54
C GLU A 45 21.35 -12.82 1.46
N ARG A 46 20.45 -12.92 0.49
CA ARG A 46 19.69 -14.15 0.21
C ARG A 46 20.62 -15.31 -0.15
N GLU A 47 21.56 -15.11 -1.07
CA GLU A 47 22.54 -16.13 -1.45
C GLU A 47 23.40 -16.55 -0.25
N ARG A 48 23.89 -15.59 0.53
CA ARG A 48 24.67 -15.85 1.75
C ARG A 48 23.88 -16.65 2.77
N PHE A 49 22.61 -16.30 3.01
CA PHE A 49 21.73 -16.96 3.97
C PHE A 49 21.48 -18.41 3.58
N ILE A 50 21.22 -18.70 2.30
CA ILE A 50 21.02 -20.06 1.78
C ILE A 50 22.32 -20.85 1.85
N SER A 51 23.46 -20.29 1.39
CA SER A 51 24.76 -20.98 1.37
C SER A 51 25.26 -21.33 2.78
N ASN A 52 24.94 -20.51 3.76
CA ASN A 52 25.24 -20.75 5.18
C ASN A 52 24.19 -21.64 5.88
N LYS A 53 23.30 -22.29 5.12
CA LYS A 53 22.24 -23.19 5.64
C LYS A 53 21.38 -22.51 6.71
N TYR A 54 21.02 -21.24 6.50
CA TYR A 54 20.14 -20.44 7.37
C TYR A 54 20.71 -20.19 8.78
N SER A 55 22.04 -20.33 8.97
CA SER A 55 22.67 -20.26 10.29
C SER A 55 23.12 -18.84 10.69
N GLN A 56 23.06 -17.89 9.78
CA GLN A 56 23.46 -16.50 10.03
C GLN A 56 22.37 -15.55 9.56
N GLU A 57 21.95 -14.64 10.41
CA GLU A 57 21.00 -13.61 10.06
C GLU A 57 21.49 -12.73 8.90
N PRO A 58 20.59 -12.33 7.98
CA PRO A 58 20.91 -11.37 6.94
C PRO A 58 21.30 -10.01 7.53
N ASN A 59 22.25 -9.33 6.89
CA ASN A 59 22.63 -7.96 7.24
C ASN A 59 22.20 -7.01 6.13
N PHE A 60 20.93 -6.65 6.11
CA PHE A 60 20.35 -5.81 5.08
C PHE A 60 20.82 -4.36 5.20
N GLN A 61 21.05 -3.75 4.04
CA GLN A 61 21.40 -2.34 3.90
C GLN A 61 20.25 -1.61 3.20
N TYR A 62 19.87 -0.46 3.73
CA TYR A 62 18.75 0.32 3.22
C TYR A 62 19.20 1.71 2.77
N GLN A 63 18.55 2.23 1.75
CA GLN A 63 18.72 3.62 1.35
C GLN A 63 17.93 4.51 2.33
N LYS A 64 18.59 5.56 2.84
CA LYS A 64 17.86 6.56 3.62
C LYS A 64 16.90 7.32 2.70
N ALA A 65 15.65 7.43 3.12
CA ALA A 65 14.67 8.25 2.42
C ALA A 65 15.15 9.71 2.39
N PRO A 66 15.10 10.39 1.25
CA PRO A 66 15.49 11.80 1.12
C PRO A 66 14.38 12.72 1.66
N LEU A 67 13.87 12.44 2.86
CA LEU A 67 12.71 13.09 3.46
C LEU A 67 13.05 13.54 4.87
N ASP A 68 12.82 14.83 5.17
CA ASP A 68 12.82 15.32 6.54
C ASP A 68 11.51 14.94 7.23
N THR A 69 11.53 13.79 7.92
CA THR A 69 10.36 13.23 8.59
C THR A 69 9.84 14.13 9.72
N HIS A 70 10.72 14.85 10.41
CA HIS A 70 10.31 15.78 11.47
C HIS A 70 9.58 17.01 10.91
N GLN A 71 10.12 17.60 9.85
CA GLN A 71 9.47 18.72 9.18
C GLN A 71 8.13 18.29 8.56
N SER A 72 8.09 17.11 7.93
CA SER A 72 6.85 16.59 7.32
C SER A 72 5.76 16.37 8.38
N LYS A 73 6.09 15.76 9.52
CA LYS A 73 5.14 15.59 10.65
C LYS A 73 4.64 16.92 11.19
N ARG A 74 5.54 17.89 11.37
CA ARG A 74 5.17 19.22 11.84
C ARG A 74 4.16 19.88 10.90
N ARG A 75 4.41 19.84 9.59
CA ARG A 75 3.49 20.42 8.58
C ARG A 75 2.13 19.71 8.55
N LEU A 76 2.08 18.40 8.77
CA LEU A 76 0.83 17.65 8.90
C LEU A 76 -0.01 18.13 10.12
N TYR A 77 0.63 18.30 11.27
CA TYR A 77 -0.07 18.75 12.49
C TYR A 77 -0.37 20.25 12.50
N GLU A 78 0.20 21.05 11.61
CA GLU A 78 -0.11 22.48 11.43
C GLU A 78 -1.32 22.71 10.50
N LEU A 79 -1.93 21.66 9.93
CA LEU A 79 -3.16 21.81 9.15
C LEU A 79 -4.31 22.27 10.03
N PRO A 80 -5.07 23.31 9.63
CA PRO A 80 -6.09 23.97 10.47
C PRO A 80 -7.41 23.18 10.50
N LEU A 81 -7.41 22.00 11.13
CA LEU A 81 -8.57 21.09 11.17
C LEU A 81 -9.75 21.64 11.95
N GLU A 82 -9.53 22.63 12.81
CA GLU A 82 -10.58 23.37 13.54
C GLU A 82 -11.55 24.12 12.64
N HIS A 83 -11.20 24.31 11.36
CA HIS A 83 -12.08 24.91 10.35
C HIS A 83 -13.01 23.89 9.68
N ILE A 84 -12.90 22.60 9.99
CA ILE A 84 -13.80 21.56 9.51
C ILE A 84 -15.00 21.50 10.46
N GLU A 85 -16.15 21.97 10.00
CA GLU A 85 -17.36 22.07 10.84
C GLU A 85 -17.99 20.71 11.16
N ASP A 86 -17.91 19.76 10.22
CA ASP A 86 -18.43 18.41 10.41
C ASP A 86 -17.45 17.57 11.26
N ALA A 87 -17.90 17.13 12.43
CA ALA A 87 -17.08 16.42 13.39
C ALA A 87 -16.60 15.03 12.87
N GLN A 88 -17.37 14.38 11.98
CA GLN A 88 -16.97 13.09 11.41
C GLN A 88 -15.90 13.29 10.35
N LEU A 89 -16.02 14.32 9.50
CA LEU A 89 -14.98 14.70 8.57
C LEU A 89 -13.72 15.16 9.30
N GLN A 90 -13.84 16.02 10.33
CA GLN A 90 -12.69 16.43 11.13
C GLN A 90 -11.95 15.20 11.67
N LYS A 91 -12.68 14.26 12.26
CA LYS A 91 -12.10 13.02 12.77
C LYS A 91 -11.41 12.18 11.69
N LEU A 92 -11.99 12.09 10.49
CA LEU A 92 -11.37 11.41 9.34
C LEU A 92 -10.01 12.02 9.00
N TYR A 93 -9.92 13.36 8.92
CA TYR A 93 -8.65 14.04 8.62
C TYR A 93 -7.63 13.85 9.75
N GLU A 94 -8.04 13.93 11.03
CA GLU A 94 -7.18 13.62 12.18
C GLU A 94 -6.59 12.20 12.08
N ASP A 95 -7.41 11.20 11.78
CA ASP A 95 -6.99 9.80 11.67
C ASP A 95 -6.04 9.58 10.48
N VAL A 96 -6.29 10.23 9.35
CA VAL A 96 -5.41 10.17 8.19
C VAL A 96 -4.07 10.86 8.50
N ILE A 97 -4.06 12.03 9.12
CA ILE A 97 -2.84 12.74 9.52
C ILE A 97 -2.02 11.89 10.50
N GLN A 98 -2.67 11.30 11.51
CA GLN A 98 -1.99 10.44 12.47
C GLN A 98 -1.38 9.21 11.77
N SER A 99 -2.10 8.61 10.84
CA SER A 99 -1.64 7.49 10.02
C SER A 99 -0.37 7.84 9.23
N TYR A 100 -0.34 9.00 8.58
CA TYR A 100 0.87 9.45 7.87
C TYR A 100 2.01 9.84 8.81
N ALA A 101 1.72 10.38 9.99
CA ALA A 101 2.74 10.62 11.01
C ALA A 101 3.39 9.32 11.48
N ASP A 102 2.60 8.25 11.67
CA ASP A 102 3.09 6.92 12.03
C ASP A 102 3.89 6.27 10.88
N LYS A 103 3.45 6.47 9.63
CA LYS A 103 4.19 6.06 8.43
C LYS A 103 5.56 6.73 8.31
N LEU A 104 5.64 8.02 8.66
CA LEU A 104 6.90 8.76 8.72
C LEU A 104 7.85 8.21 9.80
N ASP A 105 7.33 7.76 10.95
CA ASP A 105 8.12 7.07 11.96
C ASP A 105 8.66 5.72 11.45
N GLN A 106 7.86 4.96 10.71
CA GLN A 106 8.34 3.75 10.05
C GLN A 106 9.51 4.07 9.09
N VAL A 107 9.32 5.03 8.19
CA VAL A 107 10.37 5.43 7.22
C VAL A 107 11.67 5.82 7.94
N ASN A 108 11.57 6.56 9.02
CA ASN A 108 12.73 7.03 9.78
C ASN A 108 13.49 5.89 10.50
N THR A 109 12.83 4.78 10.77
CA THR A 109 13.39 3.65 11.54
C THR A 109 13.72 2.42 10.71
N ILE A 110 13.61 2.49 9.37
CA ILE A 110 13.98 1.39 8.46
C ILE A 110 15.43 0.97 8.74
N GLY A 111 15.63 -0.34 8.91
CA GLY A 111 16.93 -0.93 9.21
C GLY A 111 17.37 -0.84 10.67
N THR A 112 16.54 -0.34 11.56
CA THR A 112 16.78 -0.30 13.01
C THR A 112 15.83 -1.25 13.78
N GLN A 113 16.11 -1.47 15.06
CA GLN A 113 15.24 -2.30 15.93
C GLN A 113 13.88 -1.66 16.19
N GLU A 114 13.80 -0.33 16.15
CA GLU A 114 12.56 0.41 16.34
C GLU A 114 11.57 0.24 15.18
N PHE A 115 12.02 -0.22 14.02
CA PHE A 115 11.16 -0.43 12.84
C PHE A 115 10.01 -1.41 13.13
N LEU A 116 10.28 -2.50 13.85
CA LEU A 116 9.24 -3.45 14.24
C LEU A 116 8.16 -2.79 15.10
N TYR A 117 8.56 -2.03 16.12
CA TYR A 117 7.61 -1.31 16.98
C TYR A 117 6.74 -0.32 16.19
N ASN A 118 7.36 0.47 15.33
CA ASN A 118 6.62 1.43 14.49
C ASN A 118 5.71 0.75 13.47
N SER A 119 6.10 -0.42 12.96
CA SER A 119 5.26 -1.22 12.07
C SER A 119 4.04 -1.80 12.80
N LEU A 120 4.20 -2.33 14.00
CA LEU A 120 3.09 -2.82 14.81
C LEU A 120 2.13 -1.69 15.21
N ARG A 121 2.67 -0.49 15.48
CA ARG A 121 1.83 0.69 15.78
C ARG A 121 1.02 1.13 14.56
N TYR A 122 1.60 1.04 13.35
CA TYR A 122 0.94 1.44 12.10
C TYR A 122 -0.08 0.42 11.62
N TYR A 123 0.29 -0.87 11.57
CA TYR A 123 -0.57 -1.96 11.04
C TYR A 123 -1.41 -2.65 12.10
N GLY A 124 -1.08 -2.50 13.37
CA GLY A 124 -1.65 -3.26 14.47
C GLY A 124 -0.91 -4.57 14.75
N GLU A 125 -1.23 -5.20 15.86
CA GLU A 125 -0.71 -6.51 16.26
C GLU A 125 -1.65 -7.62 15.80
N PRO A 126 -1.13 -8.80 15.37
CA PRO A 126 -1.97 -9.94 15.05
C PRO A 126 -2.71 -10.42 16.30
N SER A 127 -4.00 -10.71 16.17
CA SER A 127 -4.79 -11.29 17.25
C SER A 127 -4.40 -12.75 17.50
N ALA A 128 -4.78 -13.29 18.66
CA ALA A 128 -4.60 -14.71 18.95
C ALA A 128 -5.28 -15.62 17.89
N LYS A 129 -6.38 -15.17 17.30
CA LYS A 129 -7.07 -15.86 16.21
C LYS A 129 -6.26 -15.87 14.93
N ASP A 130 -5.62 -14.74 14.58
CA ASP A 130 -4.78 -14.64 13.37
C ASP A 130 -3.57 -15.56 13.49
N ILE A 131 -2.94 -15.60 14.67
CA ILE A 131 -1.82 -16.51 14.96
C ILE A 131 -2.27 -17.98 14.86
N ALA A 132 -3.43 -18.34 15.42
CA ALA A 132 -3.98 -19.69 15.33
C ALA A 132 -4.31 -20.09 13.89
N ASN A 133 -4.88 -19.17 13.09
CA ASN A 133 -5.17 -19.38 11.68
C ASN A 133 -3.87 -19.56 10.87
N ALA A 134 -2.84 -18.75 11.13
CA ALA A 134 -1.55 -18.89 10.48
C ALA A 134 -0.91 -20.26 10.77
N HIS A 135 -0.94 -20.71 12.02
CA HIS A 135 -0.49 -22.07 12.38
C HIS A 135 -1.30 -23.15 11.66
N PHE A 136 -2.62 -23.01 11.54
CA PHE A 136 -3.44 -23.96 10.80
C PHE A 136 -3.02 -24.02 9.33
N ILE A 137 -2.84 -22.89 8.66
CA ILE A 137 -2.44 -22.82 7.24
C ILE A 137 -1.08 -23.49 7.03
N LEU A 138 -0.10 -23.28 7.92
CA LEU A 138 1.23 -23.90 7.85
C LEU A 138 1.20 -25.44 7.92
N HIS A 139 0.11 -26.04 8.41
CA HIS A 139 -0.06 -27.49 8.49
C HIS A 139 -0.92 -28.08 7.35
N LEU A 140 -1.41 -27.23 6.42
CA LEU A 140 -2.11 -27.74 5.24
C LEU A 140 -1.15 -28.49 4.32
N PRO A 141 -1.62 -29.52 3.60
CA PRO A 141 -0.83 -30.19 2.60
C PRO A 141 -0.34 -29.18 1.55
N THR A 142 0.92 -29.29 1.17
CA THR A 142 1.46 -28.51 0.04
C THR A 142 0.91 -29.12 -1.25
N GLU A 143 0.31 -28.30 -2.10
CA GLU A 143 -0.02 -28.70 -3.47
C GLU A 143 1.27 -28.84 -4.29
N GLU A 144 1.23 -29.67 -5.35
CA GLU A 144 2.36 -29.74 -6.28
C GLU A 144 2.59 -28.36 -6.91
N GLU A 145 3.81 -27.84 -6.78
CA GLU A 145 4.17 -26.55 -7.37
C GLU A 145 4.03 -26.61 -8.89
N SER A 146 3.11 -25.82 -9.42
CA SER A 146 3.02 -25.56 -10.86
C SER A 146 4.28 -24.82 -11.33
N LYS A 147 4.76 -25.11 -12.54
CA LYS A 147 5.93 -24.41 -13.06
C LYS A 147 5.55 -22.99 -13.46
N PRO A 148 6.39 -21.99 -13.13
CA PRO A 148 6.17 -20.62 -13.60
C PRO A 148 6.22 -20.56 -15.13
N GLU A 149 5.18 -20.01 -15.74
CA GLU A 149 5.03 -19.91 -17.21
C GLU A 149 5.07 -18.46 -17.70
N HIS A 150 4.84 -17.51 -16.79
CA HIS A 150 4.71 -16.08 -17.11
C HIS A 150 5.90 -15.29 -16.57
N ASP A 151 6.63 -14.65 -17.46
CA ASP A 151 7.66 -13.66 -17.14
C ASP A 151 7.05 -12.26 -16.95
N SER A 152 7.86 -11.28 -16.56
CA SER A 152 7.43 -9.91 -16.31
C SER A 152 6.73 -9.26 -17.53
N ARG A 153 7.08 -9.63 -18.76
CA ARG A 153 6.46 -9.07 -19.97
C ARG A 153 5.08 -9.67 -20.21
N SER A 154 4.92 -10.98 -20.01
CA SER A 154 3.61 -11.61 -20.11
C SER A 154 2.67 -11.15 -18.99
N ILE A 155 3.19 -10.93 -17.78
CA ILE A 155 2.45 -10.31 -16.67
C ILE A 155 1.97 -8.91 -17.08
N ALA A 156 2.86 -8.05 -17.60
CA ALA A 156 2.51 -6.70 -18.04
C ALA A 156 1.44 -6.70 -19.13
N HIS A 157 1.54 -7.60 -20.10
CA HIS A 157 0.54 -7.73 -21.16
C HIS A 157 -0.83 -8.17 -20.62
N PHE A 158 -0.84 -9.12 -19.69
CA PHE A 158 -2.08 -9.56 -19.04
C PHE A 158 -2.72 -8.42 -18.23
N MET A 159 -1.92 -7.71 -17.41
CA MET A 159 -2.38 -6.56 -16.63
C MET A 159 -2.95 -5.46 -17.52
N GLN A 160 -2.30 -5.17 -18.69
CA GLN A 160 -2.84 -4.22 -19.65
C GLN A 160 -4.19 -4.66 -20.22
N SER A 161 -4.30 -5.94 -20.60
CA SER A 161 -5.55 -6.50 -21.09
C SER A 161 -6.67 -6.47 -20.03
N PHE A 162 -6.30 -6.70 -18.77
CA PHE A 162 -7.22 -6.60 -17.64
C PHE A 162 -7.69 -5.14 -17.42
N ALA A 163 -6.79 -4.17 -17.52
CA ALA A 163 -7.10 -2.74 -17.44
C ALA A 163 -8.07 -2.34 -18.56
N ASP A 164 -7.75 -2.69 -19.82
CA ASP A 164 -8.54 -2.35 -20.99
C ASP A 164 -9.96 -2.93 -20.91
N LYS A 165 -10.07 -4.20 -20.48
CA LYS A 165 -11.37 -4.88 -20.30
C LYS A 165 -12.26 -4.23 -19.25
N ASN A 166 -11.67 -3.70 -18.18
CA ASN A 166 -12.39 -3.10 -17.05
C ASN A 166 -12.47 -1.56 -17.12
N GLY A 167 -11.87 -0.94 -18.15
CA GLY A 167 -11.85 0.52 -18.30
C GLY A 167 -11.00 1.23 -17.25
N TYR A 168 -9.92 0.59 -16.76
CA TYR A 168 -9.03 1.19 -15.77
C TYR A 168 -7.96 2.04 -16.43
N GLU A 169 -7.86 3.31 -16.04
CA GLU A 169 -6.80 4.22 -16.45
C GLU A 169 -5.60 4.07 -15.51
N CYS A 170 -4.56 3.38 -15.97
CA CYS A 170 -3.34 3.15 -15.20
C CYS A 170 -2.10 3.11 -16.10
N GLU A 171 -0.93 3.28 -15.49
CA GLU A 171 0.37 3.11 -16.11
C GLU A 171 1.00 1.81 -15.62
N ILE A 172 1.44 0.95 -16.54
CA ILE A 172 2.12 -0.30 -16.20
C ILE A 172 3.63 -0.13 -16.43
N GLN A 173 4.42 -0.41 -15.40
CA GLN A 173 5.87 -0.25 -15.40
C GLN A 173 6.55 -1.56 -14.99
N ILE A 174 7.60 -1.96 -15.71
CA ILE A 174 8.48 -3.06 -15.29
C ILE A 174 9.72 -2.43 -14.65
N LEU A 175 10.01 -2.81 -13.40
CA LEU A 175 11.07 -2.21 -12.59
C LEU A 175 11.99 -3.28 -12.02
N ASP A 176 13.28 -2.94 -11.91
CA ASP A 176 14.28 -3.76 -11.24
C ASP A 176 14.28 -3.55 -9.72
N GLY A 177 14.76 -4.54 -8.98
CA GLY A 177 15.03 -4.41 -7.55
C GLY A 177 13.79 -4.45 -6.64
N MET A 178 12.64 -4.85 -7.16
CA MET A 178 11.44 -5.09 -6.35
C MET A 178 11.55 -6.44 -5.62
N LEU A 179 10.91 -6.55 -4.45
CA LEU A 179 10.73 -7.82 -3.73
C LEU A 179 9.42 -8.52 -4.12
N ALA A 180 8.33 -7.77 -4.23
CA ALA A 180 7.04 -8.27 -4.67
C ALA A 180 7.03 -8.52 -6.19
N ASN A 181 6.22 -9.46 -6.67
CA ASN A 181 6.02 -9.71 -8.10
C ASN A 181 5.35 -8.53 -8.81
N ALA A 182 4.36 -7.92 -8.16
CA ALA A 182 3.77 -6.66 -8.56
C ALA A 182 3.32 -5.85 -7.33
N LEU A 183 3.04 -4.58 -7.52
CA LEU A 183 2.40 -3.70 -6.53
C LEU A 183 1.75 -2.50 -7.22
N VAL A 184 0.76 -1.92 -6.56
CA VAL A 184 0.11 -0.68 -6.99
C VAL A 184 0.56 0.50 -6.15
N SER A 185 0.91 1.61 -6.82
CA SER A 185 1.25 2.88 -6.18
C SER A 185 0.52 4.03 -6.90
N GLY A 186 -0.54 4.50 -6.32
CA GLY A 186 -1.46 5.43 -6.98
C GLY A 186 -2.14 4.78 -8.18
N SER A 187 -1.97 5.33 -9.40
CA SER A 187 -2.45 4.73 -10.65
C SER A 187 -1.36 3.98 -11.43
N ARG A 188 -0.26 3.65 -10.79
CA ARG A 188 0.84 2.90 -11.42
C ARG A 188 0.87 1.48 -10.89
N VAL A 189 0.83 0.51 -11.81
CA VAL A 189 1.06 -0.91 -11.56
C VAL A 189 2.52 -1.18 -11.86
N LYS A 190 3.28 -1.52 -10.84
CA LYS A 190 4.71 -1.81 -10.92
C LYS A 190 4.92 -3.31 -10.90
N ILE A 191 5.66 -3.86 -11.85
CA ILE A 191 5.93 -5.28 -12.02
C ILE A 191 7.43 -5.51 -11.87
N ASN A 192 7.80 -6.50 -11.08
CA ASN A 192 9.19 -6.89 -10.90
C ASN A 192 9.74 -7.51 -12.20
N SER A 193 10.85 -6.97 -12.71
CA SER A 193 11.51 -7.49 -13.91
C SER A 193 11.95 -8.96 -13.77
N ALA A 194 12.21 -9.42 -12.56
CA ALA A 194 12.57 -10.79 -12.24
C ALA A 194 11.37 -11.69 -11.88
N ALA A 195 10.13 -11.19 -12.00
CA ALA A 195 8.93 -11.98 -11.69
C ALA A 195 8.76 -13.15 -12.66
N HIS A 196 8.52 -14.34 -12.10
CA HIS A 196 8.13 -15.54 -12.78
C HIS A 196 7.03 -16.23 -11.99
N ILE A 197 5.82 -16.32 -12.54
CA ILE A 197 4.63 -16.81 -11.85
C ILE A 197 3.86 -17.82 -12.69
N THR A 198 3.02 -18.61 -12.05
CA THR A 198 2.10 -19.56 -12.70
C THR A 198 0.88 -18.84 -13.28
N THR A 199 0.07 -19.53 -14.07
CA THR A 199 -1.19 -18.98 -14.60
C THR A 199 -2.18 -18.63 -13.49
N ASP A 200 -2.32 -19.47 -12.47
CA ASP A 200 -3.21 -19.24 -11.34
C ASP A 200 -2.78 -18.01 -10.52
N GLU A 201 -1.46 -17.89 -10.27
CA GLU A 201 -0.90 -16.72 -9.62
C GLU A 201 -1.09 -15.44 -10.44
N LEU A 202 -1.05 -15.51 -11.77
CA LEU A 202 -1.24 -14.35 -12.65
C LEU A 202 -2.66 -13.78 -12.54
N GLU A 203 -3.68 -14.65 -12.54
CA GLU A 203 -5.06 -14.23 -12.37
C GLU A 203 -5.30 -13.67 -10.96
N ALA A 204 -4.81 -14.37 -9.93
CA ALA A 204 -4.89 -13.90 -8.54
C ALA A 204 -4.21 -12.53 -8.37
N LEU A 205 -3.00 -12.37 -8.91
CA LEU A 205 -2.24 -11.12 -8.84
C LEU A 205 -2.97 -9.96 -9.53
N ALA A 206 -3.61 -10.20 -10.67
CA ALA A 206 -4.38 -9.16 -11.37
C ALA A 206 -5.63 -8.74 -10.57
N HIS A 207 -6.35 -9.68 -9.99
CA HIS A 207 -7.49 -9.37 -9.13
C HIS A 207 -7.05 -8.64 -7.86
N HIS A 208 -5.97 -9.06 -7.22
CA HIS A 208 -5.39 -8.43 -6.04
C HIS A 208 -4.98 -6.99 -6.34
N GLU A 209 -4.02 -6.81 -7.24
CA GLU A 209 -3.42 -5.50 -7.48
C GLU A 209 -4.37 -4.54 -8.19
N MET A 210 -5.07 -5.00 -9.22
CA MET A 210 -5.90 -4.13 -10.04
C MET A 210 -7.37 -4.14 -9.61
N GLY A 211 -7.92 -5.31 -9.25
CA GLY A 211 -9.31 -5.46 -8.85
C GLY A 211 -9.60 -4.87 -7.46
N VAL A 212 -8.61 -4.80 -6.58
CA VAL A 212 -8.76 -4.24 -5.24
C VAL A 212 -7.98 -2.93 -5.09
N HIS A 213 -6.64 -2.95 -5.13
CA HIS A 213 -5.83 -1.77 -4.79
C HIS A 213 -5.98 -0.63 -5.79
N LEU A 214 -5.81 -0.92 -7.09
CA LEU A 214 -5.97 0.10 -8.14
C LEU A 214 -7.40 0.64 -8.18
N LEU A 215 -8.40 -0.26 -8.20
CA LEU A 215 -9.81 0.14 -8.26
C LEU A 215 -10.21 1.01 -7.07
N THR A 216 -9.76 0.69 -5.85
CA THR A 216 -9.99 1.51 -4.65
C THR A 216 -9.42 2.92 -4.84
N THR A 217 -8.20 3.03 -5.37
CA THR A 217 -7.57 4.32 -5.66
C THR A 217 -8.31 5.10 -6.74
N LEU A 218 -8.71 4.44 -7.84
CA LEU A 218 -9.46 5.07 -8.94
C LEU A 218 -10.83 5.58 -8.47
N ASN A 219 -11.54 4.77 -7.68
CA ASN A 219 -12.83 5.18 -7.09
C ASN A 219 -12.67 6.36 -6.11
N GLY A 220 -11.62 6.33 -5.27
CA GLY A 220 -11.30 7.42 -4.36
C GLY A 220 -11.02 8.74 -5.08
N ARG A 221 -10.35 8.69 -6.23
CA ARG A 221 -10.05 9.88 -7.06
C ARG A 221 -11.29 10.49 -7.73
N GLN A 222 -12.37 9.72 -7.91
CA GLN A 222 -13.63 10.24 -8.43
C GLN A 222 -14.45 10.96 -7.36
N GLN A 223 -14.05 10.86 -6.09
CA GLN A 223 -14.74 11.53 -4.99
C GLN A 223 -14.34 13.01 -4.93
N PRO A 224 -15.22 13.87 -4.40
CA PRO A 224 -14.95 15.31 -4.31
C PRO A 224 -13.82 15.67 -3.33
N LEU A 225 -13.52 14.79 -2.36
CA LEU A 225 -12.43 14.96 -1.39
C LEU A 225 -11.29 13.98 -1.72
N LYS A 226 -10.09 14.50 -1.94
CA LYS A 226 -8.90 13.74 -2.31
C LYS A 226 -8.41 12.81 -1.19
N VAL A 227 -8.71 13.14 0.07
CA VAL A 227 -8.40 12.31 1.25
C VAL A 227 -8.93 10.88 1.07
N LEU A 228 -10.03 10.67 0.35
CA LEU A 228 -10.62 9.36 0.10
C LEU A 228 -9.80 8.49 -0.87
N SER A 229 -8.85 9.09 -1.60
CA SER A 229 -7.90 8.35 -2.45
C SER A 229 -6.57 8.04 -1.76
N LEU A 230 -6.37 8.57 -0.54
CA LEU A 230 -5.16 8.33 0.24
C LEU A 230 -5.26 6.98 0.95
N GLY A 231 -4.19 6.19 0.88
CA GLY A 231 -4.12 4.94 1.65
C GLY A 231 -4.00 5.24 3.15
N CYS A 232 -4.78 4.54 3.97
CA CYS A 232 -4.64 4.57 5.42
C CYS A 232 -4.70 3.16 6.00
N PRO A 233 -4.10 2.89 7.19
CA PRO A 233 -4.05 1.54 7.78
C PRO A 233 -5.41 0.93 8.04
N ALA A 234 -6.41 1.73 8.39
CA ALA A 234 -7.77 1.25 8.62
C ALA A 234 -8.38 0.54 7.38
N ASN A 235 -7.96 0.93 6.18
CA ASN A 235 -8.42 0.34 4.93
C ASN A 235 -7.56 -0.86 4.50
N THR A 236 -6.32 -0.97 4.97
CA THR A 236 -5.39 -2.03 4.55
C THR A 236 -5.95 -3.42 4.85
N ASN A 237 -6.40 -3.67 6.08
CA ASN A 237 -6.98 -4.97 6.44
C ASN A 237 -8.20 -5.35 5.60
N THR A 238 -9.03 -4.37 5.22
CA THR A 238 -10.18 -4.59 4.35
C THR A 238 -9.74 -4.88 2.91
N GLN A 239 -8.77 -4.14 2.40
CA GLN A 239 -8.27 -4.34 1.04
C GLN A 239 -7.57 -5.69 0.90
N GLU A 240 -6.65 -6.03 1.82
CA GLU A 240 -5.97 -7.34 1.82
C GLU A 240 -6.94 -8.52 2.03
N GLY A 241 -8.02 -8.29 2.76
CA GLY A 241 -9.06 -9.31 2.94
C GLY A 241 -10.01 -9.48 1.75
N LEU A 242 -10.03 -8.50 0.82
CA LEU A 242 -10.80 -8.55 -0.44
C LEU A 242 -9.95 -9.04 -1.62
N ALA A 243 -8.64 -8.86 -1.53
CA ALA A 243 -7.66 -9.27 -2.52
C ALA A 243 -7.33 -10.75 -2.39
#